data_1868c54e60c8511eafc75db16e40738f
#
_entry.id   1868c54e60c8511eafc75db16e40738f
#
_cell.length_a   1.000
_cell.length_b   1.000
_cell.length_c   1.000
_cell.angle_alpha   90.00
_cell.angle_beta   90.00
_cell.angle_gamma   90.00
#
_symmetry.space_group_name_H-M   'P 1'
#
loop_
_entity.id
_entity.type
_entity.pdbx_description
1 polymer ?
#
loop_
_entity_poly.entity_id
_entity_poly.type
_entity_poly.pdbx_seq_one_letter_code
_entity_poly.pdbx_strand_id
1 'polypeptide(L)'
;IRKWLGECRLNQKEDGKVVNIAPPNNVPTFFSDMLSGSVAWGDASIIVPYALYKRYDDVRILEENYEMMKGWMRFLQSRANKPDSPSQFENNPWHTYTIETGVDYGEWCEPGMVAQMAMAKPQYKVSTAYYSRSARMLSEIAEILGKEEDAAFYRDIAENAAKAFHF
;
A
#
# COMPACT_ATOMS: atom_id res chain seq x y z
N ILE A 1 1.91 17.99 -9.32
CA ILE A 1 1.99 16.64 -8.72
C ILE A 1 3.20 16.53 -7.78
N ARG A 2 4.42 16.95 -8.19
CA ARG A 2 5.65 16.87 -7.35
C ARG A 2 5.48 17.59 -6.00
N LYS A 3 4.84 18.79 -5.98
CA LYS A 3 4.51 19.50 -4.73
C LYS A 3 3.57 18.67 -3.84
N TRP A 4 2.54 18.04 -4.42
CA TRP A 4 1.63 17.17 -3.69
C TRP A 4 2.33 15.95 -3.09
N LEU A 5 3.24 15.32 -3.83
CA LEU A 5 4.08 14.23 -3.28
C LEU A 5 4.94 14.71 -2.10
N GLY A 6 5.42 15.98 -2.16
CA GLY A 6 6.10 16.62 -1.03
C GLY A 6 5.22 16.69 0.21
N GLU A 7 3.95 17.08 0.04
CA GLU A 7 2.98 17.09 1.15
C GLU A 7 2.71 15.67 1.69
N CYS A 8 2.64 14.66 0.83
CA CYS A 8 2.51 13.28 1.28
C CYS A 8 3.69 12.84 2.16
N ARG A 9 4.94 13.16 1.74
CA ARG A 9 6.15 12.86 2.52
C ARG A 9 6.16 13.56 3.88
N LEU A 10 5.84 14.86 3.91
CA LEU A 10 5.85 15.66 5.14
C LEU A 10 4.80 15.19 6.16
N ASN A 11 3.72 14.59 5.69
CA ASN A 11 2.59 14.17 6.53
C ASN A 11 2.52 12.65 6.74
N GLN A 12 3.47 11.89 6.19
CA GLN A 12 3.55 10.46 6.47
C GLN A 12 3.80 10.21 7.96
N LYS A 13 3.08 9.28 8.54
CA LYS A 13 3.20 8.95 9.97
C LYS A 13 4.48 8.12 10.22
N GLU A 14 4.93 8.08 11.47
CA GLU A 14 6.14 7.33 11.87
C GLU A 14 6.04 5.83 11.57
N ASP A 15 4.84 5.25 11.67
CA ASP A 15 4.56 3.86 11.31
C ASP A 15 4.56 3.59 9.80
N GLY A 16 4.73 4.63 8.99
CA GLY A 16 4.73 4.57 7.53
C GLY A 16 3.37 4.80 6.87
N LYS A 17 2.34 4.99 7.67
CA LYS A 17 0.98 5.26 7.18
C LYS A 17 0.92 6.55 6.35
N VAL A 18 0.38 6.47 5.15
CA VAL A 18 0.13 7.62 4.29
C VAL A 18 -1.24 8.21 4.61
N VAL A 19 -1.30 9.53 4.73
CA VAL A 19 -2.56 10.25 4.99
C VAL A 19 -3.48 10.21 3.77
N ASN A 20 -4.79 10.17 4.01
CA ASN A 20 -5.77 10.12 2.93
C ASN A 20 -5.84 11.40 2.09
N ILE A 21 -5.56 12.53 2.71
CA ILE A 21 -5.63 13.87 2.10
C ILE A 21 -4.33 14.58 2.41
N ALA A 22 -3.64 15.07 1.37
CA ALA A 22 -2.42 15.84 1.50
C ALA A 22 -2.52 17.13 0.66
N PRO A 23 -2.29 18.33 1.23
CA PRO A 23 -2.06 18.56 2.66
C PRO A 23 -3.29 18.21 3.51
N PRO A 24 -3.09 17.77 4.77
CA PRO A 24 -4.21 17.45 5.64
C PRO A 24 -5.06 18.71 5.88
N ASN A 25 -6.36 18.54 5.86
CA ASN A 25 -7.27 19.59 6.29
C ASN A 25 -7.16 19.76 7.81
N ASN A 26 -7.23 21.00 8.29
CA ASN A 26 -7.13 21.34 9.71
C ASN A 26 -8.36 20.90 10.55
N VAL A 27 -9.25 20.12 9.98
CA VAL A 27 -10.39 19.55 10.69
C VAL A 27 -10.05 18.11 11.04
N PRO A 28 -9.64 17.82 12.29
CA PRO A 28 -9.46 16.46 12.73
C PRO A 28 -10.84 15.79 12.69
N THR A 29 -11.08 14.98 11.71
CA THR A 29 -12.24 14.10 11.75
C THR A 29 -11.76 12.73 12.20
N PHE A 30 -12.46 12.13 13.14
CA PHE A 30 -12.27 10.74 13.55
C PHE A 30 -12.15 9.82 12.32
N PHE A 31 -12.93 10.12 11.28
CA PHE A 31 -12.90 9.40 10.02
C PHE A 31 -11.60 9.59 9.22
N SER A 32 -10.99 10.77 9.24
CA SER A 32 -9.75 11.00 8.47
C SER A 32 -8.58 10.20 9.04
N ASP A 33 -8.48 10.07 10.35
CA ASP A 33 -7.42 9.28 10.99
C ASP A 33 -7.71 7.77 10.93
N MET A 34 -8.96 7.36 11.09
CA MET A 34 -9.36 5.96 10.99
C MET A 34 -9.13 5.38 9.59
N LEU A 35 -9.39 6.17 8.55
CA LEU A 35 -9.24 5.75 7.16
C LEU A 35 -7.84 6.04 6.59
N SER A 36 -7.00 6.81 7.28
CA SER A 36 -5.60 7.00 6.89
C SER A 36 -4.89 5.65 6.87
N GLY A 37 -4.12 5.41 5.81
CA GLY A 37 -3.48 4.12 5.61
C GLY A 37 -4.38 3.08 4.94
N SER A 38 -5.53 3.49 4.36
CA SER A 38 -6.33 2.60 3.53
C SER A 38 -5.52 2.10 2.34
N VAL A 39 -5.47 0.79 2.18
CA VAL A 39 -4.84 0.14 1.03
C VAL A 39 -5.60 0.51 -0.24
N ALA A 40 -4.92 0.53 -1.37
CA ALA A 40 -5.33 1.09 -2.66
C ALA A 40 -5.34 2.63 -2.68
N TRP A 41 -5.48 3.31 -1.55
CA TRP A 41 -5.42 4.76 -1.44
C TRP A 41 -4.00 5.26 -1.12
N GLY A 42 -3.40 4.74 -0.07
CA GLY A 42 -2.02 5.07 0.31
C GLY A 42 -0.98 4.58 -0.70
N ASP A 43 -1.32 3.59 -1.52
CA ASP A 43 -0.49 3.09 -2.61
C ASP A 43 -0.17 4.15 -3.68
N ALA A 44 -0.91 5.27 -3.70
CA ALA A 44 -0.58 6.45 -4.50
C ALA A 44 0.85 6.96 -4.23
N SER A 45 1.39 6.73 -3.03
CA SER A 45 2.77 7.05 -2.65
C SER A 45 3.83 6.32 -3.49
N ILE A 46 3.49 5.16 -4.05
CA ILE A 46 4.34 4.37 -4.97
C ILE A 46 3.89 4.54 -6.41
N ILE A 47 2.59 4.40 -6.66
CA ILE A 47 2.02 4.39 -8.02
C ILE A 47 2.27 5.71 -8.75
N VAL A 48 2.08 6.85 -8.07
CA VAL A 48 2.19 8.17 -8.70
C VAL A 48 3.62 8.51 -9.10
N PRO A 49 4.63 8.39 -8.23
CA PRO A 49 6.03 8.60 -8.64
C PRO A 49 6.47 7.64 -9.75
N TYR A 50 6.08 6.38 -9.68
CA TYR A 50 6.42 5.40 -10.71
C TYR A 50 5.78 5.76 -12.06
N ALA A 51 4.51 6.15 -12.08
CA ALA A 51 3.84 6.60 -13.30
C ALA A 51 4.48 7.85 -13.90
N LEU A 52 4.91 8.79 -13.05
CA LEU A 52 5.65 9.98 -13.49
C LEU A 52 7.01 9.61 -14.10
N TYR A 53 7.75 8.73 -13.45
CA TYR A 53 8.99 8.21 -14.01
C TYR A 53 8.76 7.55 -15.38
N LYS A 54 7.80 6.64 -15.48
CA LYS A 54 7.46 5.96 -16.76
C LYS A 54 7.05 6.93 -17.87
N ARG A 55 6.50 8.09 -17.52
CA ARG A 55 6.02 9.10 -18.47
C ARG A 55 7.10 10.09 -18.90
N TYR A 56 8.01 10.46 -17.98
CA TYR A 56 8.94 11.57 -18.18
C TYR A 56 10.41 11.18 -18.08
N ASP A 57 10.71 9.92 -17.75
CA ASP A 57 12.06 9.38 -17.55
C ASP A 57 12.93 10.17 -16.55
N ASP A 58 12.28 10.85 -15.59
CA ASP A 58 12.94 11.62 -14.54
C ASP A 58 13.13 10.75 -13.30
N VAL A 59 14.32 10.15 -13.16
CA VAL A 59 14.68 9.26 -12.04
C VAL A 59 14.64 9.98 -10.69
N ARG A 60 14.85 11.30 -10.66
CA ARG A 60 14.84 12.10 -9.42
C ARG A 60 13.51 12.00 -8.68
N ILE A 61 12.40 11.79 -9.39
CA ILE A 61 11.10 11.62 -8.75
C ILE A 61 11.03 10.32 -7.93
N LEU A 62 11.75 9.29 -8.33
CA LEU A 62 11.86 8.04 -7.60
C LEU A 62 12.78 8.22 -6.38
N GLU A 63 13.94 8.81 -6.56
CA GLU A 63 14.91 9.09 -5.49
C GLU A 63 14.28 9.91 -4.36
N GLU A 64 13.61 11.01 -4.70
CA GLU A 64 12.98 11.91 -3.73
C GLU A 64 11.87 11.26 -2.91
N ASN A 65 11.20 10.25 -3.45
CA ASN A 65 10.06 9.62 -2.80
C ASN A 65 10.38 8.22 -2.25
N TYR A 66 11.59 7.73 -2.40
CA TYR A 66 11.96 6.35 -2.09
C TYR A 66 11.69 5.98 -0.62
N GLU A 67 12.10 6.82 0.32
CA GLU A 67 11.87 6.55 1.74
C GLU A 67 10.38 6.57 2.12
N MET A 68 9.58 7.42 1.49
CA MET A 68 8.11 7.40 1.65
C MET A 68 7.52 6.07 1.16
N MET A 69 7.97 5.58 0.01
CA MET A 69 7.54 4.29 -0.55
C MET A 69 7.90 3.12 0.38
N LYS A 70 9.12 3.11 0.91
CA LYS A 70 9.57 2.11 1.90
C LYS A 70 8.74 2.20 3.19
N GLY A 71 8.45 3.40 3.65
CA GLY A 71 7.58 3.63 4.80
C GLY A 71 6.20 3.01 4.59
N TRP A 72 5.59 3.25 3.43
CA TRP A 72 4.31 2.64 3.07
C TRP A 72 4.37 1.11 3.07
N MET A 73 5.40 0.53 2.46
CA MET A 73 5.56 -0.93 2.45
C MET A 73 5.76 -1.52 3.85
N ARG A 74 6.51 -0.84 4.75
CA ARG A 74 6.61 -1.27 6.17
C ARG A 74 5.25 -1.27 6.84
N PHE A 75 4.44 -0.25 6.60
CA PHE A 75 3.07 -0.20 7.13
C PHE A 75 2.22 -1.37 6.61
N LEU A 76 2.24 -1.67 5.31
CA LEU A 76 1.53 -2.82 4.74
C LEU A 76 2.01 -4.15 5.36
N GLN A 77 3.32 -4.34 5.51
CA GLN A 77 3.90 -5.52 6.16
C GLN A 77 3.45 -5.66 7.62
N SER A 78 3.30 -4.53 8.34
CA SER A 78 2.80 -4.56 9.72
C SER A 78 1.35 -5.05 9.81
N ARG A 79 0.56 -4.83 8.76
CA ARG A 79 -0.83 -5.27 8.62
C ARG A 79 -0.96 -6.70 8.09
N ALA A 80 0.07 -7.22 7.42
CA ALA A 80 0.05 -8.59 6.93
C ALA A 80 -0.07 -9.59 8.09
N ASN A 81 -0.75 -10.71 7.85
CA ASN A 81 -0.97 -11.74 8.84
C ASN A 81 0.35 -12.25 9.43
N LYS A 82 0.32 -12.62 10.70
CA LYS A 82 1.44 -13.31 11.37
C LYS A 82 1.23 -14.81 11.29
N PRO A 83 2.28 -15.64 11.50
CA PRO A 83 2.14 -17.09 11.44
C PRO A 83 1.00 -17.65 12.30
N ASP A 84 0.76 -17.05 13.47
CA ASP A 84 -0.28 -17.48 14.41
C ASP A 84 -1.60 -16.70 14.25
N SER A 85 -1.70 -15.80 13.25
CA SER A 85 -2.93 -15.05 13.02
C SER A 85 -4.03 -15.98 12.50
N PRO A 86 -5.26 -15.85 13.01
CA PRO A 86 -6.39 -16.51 12.37
C PRO A 86 -6.55 -15.95 10.95
N SER A 87 -6.68 -16.85 9.98
CA SER A 87 -6.95 -16.49 8.58
C SER A 87 -8.32 -17.04 8.18
N GLN A 88 -9.03 -16.30 7.35
CA GLN A 88 -10.26 -16.78 6.73
C GLN A 88 -9.99 -17.81 5.60
N PHE A 89 -8.74 -18.02 5.25
CA PHE A 89 -8.29 -19.01 4.28
C PHE A 89 -7.59 -20.16 4.99
N GLU A 90 -8.35 -21.20 5.32
CA GLU A 90 -7.79 -22.42 5.88
C GLU A 90 -6.75 -23.02 4.93
N ASN A 91 -5.61 -23.43 5.50
CA ASN A 91 -4.54 -24.10 4.78
C ASN A 91 -3.84 -23.26 3.67
N ASN A 92 -3.99 -21.95 3.65
CA ASN A 92 -3.20 -21.12 2.73
C ASN A 92 -1.73 -21.07 3.19
N PRO A 93 -0.79 -21.68 2.49
CA PRO A 93 0.62 -21.71 2.90
C PRO A 93 1.29 -20.33 2.82
N TRP A 94 0.66 -19.37 2.15
CA TRP A 94 1.14 -17.97 2.02
C TRP A 94 0.30 -16.99 2.85
N HIS A 95 -0.46 -17.44 3.85
CA HIS A 95 -1.37 -16.57 4.62
C HIS A 95 -0.66 -15.40 5.30
N THR A 96 0.65 -15.50 5.59
CA THR A 96 1.45 -14.40 6.13
C THR A 96 1.69 -13.25 5.16
N TYR A 97 1.34 -13.43 3.90
CA TYR A 97 1.39 -12.40 2.86
C TYR A 97 0.00 -11.84 2.51
N THR A 98 -1.04 -12.20 3.27
CA THR A 98 -2.39 -11.61 3.12
C THR A 98 -2.60 -10.45 4.09
N ILE A 99 -3.39 -9.44 3.68
CA ILE A 99 -3.84 -8.35 4.53
C ILE A 99 -5.33 -8.56 4.77
N GLU A 100 -5.67 -9.09 5.94
CA GLU A 100 -7.04 -9.47 6.31
C GLU A 100 -7.64 -8.58 7.40
N THR A 101 -6.88 -7.60 7.88
CA THR A 101 -7.27 -6.73 8.99
C THR A 101 -7.19 -5.26 8.60
N GLY A 102 -7.85 -4.43 9.39
CA GLY A 102 -7.88 -2.98 9.20
C GLY A 102 -9.09 -2.51 8.39
N VAL A 103 -9.20 -1.21 8.23
CA VAL A 103 -10.30 -0.56 7.50
C VAL A 103 -9.74 0.00 6.19
N ASP A 104 -10.27 -0.49 5.11
CA ASP A 104 -9.92 -0.06 3.75
C ASP A 104 -11.18 0.32 2.98
N TYR A 105 -11.06 1.21 2.02
CA TYR A 105 -12.18 1.57 1.14
C TYR A 105 -12.64 0.39 0.26
N GLY A 106 -11.69 -0.47 -0.14
CA GLY A 106 -11.96 -1.65 -0.95
C GLY A 106 -12.60 -1.31 -2.30
N GLU A 107 -13.50 -2.17 -2.76
CA GLU A 107 -14.35 -1.91 -3.93
C GLU A 107 -15.55 -1.06 -3.49
N TRP A 108 -15.46 0.22 -3.73
CA TRP A 108 -16.47 1.20 -3.31
C TRP A 108 -17.84 1.02 -3.98
N CYS A 109 -17.84 0.50 -5.18
CA CYS A 109 -19.04 0.38 -6.03
C CYS A 109 -19.42 -1.08 -6.29
N GLU A 110 -19.13 -1.99 -5.36
CA GLU A 110 -19.50 -3.41 -5.51
C GLU A 110 -21.02 -3.53 -5.74
N PRO A 111 -21.47 -4.22 -6.81
CA PRO A 111 -22.88 -4.37 -7.10
C PRO A 111 -23.66 -4.96 -5.93
N GLY A 112 -24.78 -4.31 -5.57
CA GLY A 112 -25.64 -4.75 -4.47
C GLY A 112 -25.18 -4.31 -3.08
N MET A 113 -24.09 -3.55 -2.96
CA MET A 113 -23.64 -2.98 -1.68
C MET A 113 -23.72 -1.46 -1.67
N VAL A 114 -24.03 -0.90 -0.51
CA VAL A 114 -23.84 0.52 -0.24
C VAL A 114 -22.45 0.76 0.35
N ALA A 115 -21.86 1.92 0.05
CA ALA A 115 -20.49 2.24 0.43
C ALA A 115 -20.16 2.05 1.91
N GLN A 116 -21.10 2.35 2.82
CA GLN A 116 -20.92 2.15 4.26
C GLN A 116 -20.79 0.68 4.65
N MET A 117 -21.47 -0.22 3.93
CA MET A 117 -21.36 -1.67 4.16
C MET A 117 -20.06 -2.23 3.59
N ALA A 118 -19.58 -1.68 2.48
CA ALA A 118 -18.29 -2.06 1.92
C ALA A 118 -17.13 -1.79 2.89
N MET A 119 -17.12 -0.62 3.54
CA MET A 119 -16.09 -0.27 4.54
C MET A 119 -16.17 -1.10 5.84
N ALA A 120 -17.32 -1.67 6.15
CA ALA A 120 -17.50 -2.49 7.35
C ALA A 120 -16.96 -3.92 7.21
N LYS A 121 -16.62 -4.34 5.99
CA LYS A 121 -16.06 -5.68 5.71
C LYS A 121 -14.56 -5.61 5.48
N PRO A 122 -13.78 -6.59 5.97
CA PRO A 122 -12.38 -6.71 5.57
C PRO A 122 -12.25 -6.81 4.05
N GLN A 123 -11.43 -5.95 3.48
CA GLN A 123 -11.23 -5.87 2.02
C GLN A 123 -10.01 -6.67 1.55
N TYR A 124 -9.81 -7.85 2.12
CA TYR A 124 -8.60 -8.67 1.95
C TYR A 124 -8.18 -8.92 0.51
N LYS A 125 -9.12 -9.08 -0.41
CA LYS A 125 -8.80 -9.27 -1.85
C LYS A 125 -8.13 -8.04 -2.43
N VAL A 126 -8.76 -6.88 -2.25
CA VAL A 126 -8.20 -5.62 -2.73
C VAL A 126 -6.89 -5.33 -2.03
N SER A 127 -6.84 -5.48 -0.70
CA SER A 127 -5.67 -5.17 0.10
C SER A 127 -4.47 -6.07 -0.23
N THR A 128 -4.68 -7.38 -0.38
CA THR A 128 -3.60 -8.30 -0.77
C THR A 128 -3.14 -8.08 -2.20
N ALA A 129 -4.06 -7.81 -3.14
CA ALA A 129 -3.70 -7.51 -4.53
C ALA A 129 -2.84 -6.24 -4.63
N TYR A 130 -3.20 -5.17 -3.91
CA TYR A 130 -2.41 -3.94 -3.89
C TYR A 130 -1.08 -4.11 -3.15
N TYR A 131 -1.03 -4.92 -2.09
CA TYR A 131 0.23 -5.26 -1.43
C TYR A 131 1.22 -5.91 -2.39
N SER A 132 0.77 -6.92 -3.16
CA SER A 132 1.58 -7.54 -4.22
C SER A 132 2.00 -6.53 -5.29
N ARG A 133 1.06 -5.72 -5.78
CA ARG A 133 1.31 -4.72 -6.83
C ARG A 133 2.33 -3.67 -6.40
N SER A 134 2.17 -3.11 -5.21
CA SER A 134 3.06 -2.08 -4.68
C SER A 134 4.45 -2.61 -4.40
N ALA A 135 4.55 -3.84 -3.87
CA ALA A 135 5.84 -4.51 -3.69
C ALA A 135 6.55 -4.72 -5.05
N ARG A 136 5.84 -5.16 -6.08
CA ARG A 136 6.40 -5.31 -7.43
C ARG A 136 6.92 -3.99 -7.98
N MET A 137 6.12 -2.93 -7.91
CA MET A 137 6.56 -1.60 -8.37
C MET A 137 7.77 -1.10 -7.61
N LEU A 138 7.81 -1.29 -6.29
CA LEU A 138 8.95 -0.86 -5.49
C LEU A 138 10.20 -1.70 -5.76
N SER A 139 10.06 -2.99 -6.08
CA SER A 139 11.16 -3.82 -6.57
C SER A 139 11.75 -3.25 -7.86
N GLU A 140 10.92 -2.94 -8.86
CA GLU A 140 11.36 -2.32 -10.11
C GLU A 140 12.00 -0.94 -9.89
N ILE A 141 11.45 -0.13 -9.00
CA ILE A 141 12.02 1.17 -8.61
C ILE A 141 13.40 0.97 -7.97
N ALA A 142 13.54 0.00 -7.08
CA ALA A 142 14.80 -0.32 -6.44
C ALA A 142 15.86 -0.76 -7.46
N GLU A 143 15.51 -1.56 -8.47
CA GLU A 143 16.40 -1.92 -9.58
C GLU A 143 16.87 -0.66 -10.35
N ILE A 144 15.93 0.23 -10.71
CA ILE A 144 16.24 1.49 -11.40
C ILE A 144 17.23 2.35 -10.59
N LEU A 145 17.10 2.33 -9.27
CA LEU A 145 17.93 3.08 -8.34
C LEU A 145 19.23 2.34 -7.93
N GLY A 146 19.49 1.14 -8.46
CA GLY A 146 20.68 0.34 -8.14
C GLY A 146 20.68 -0.23 -6.72
N LYS A 147 19.52 -0.44 -6.11
CA LYS A 147 19.34 -0.95 -4.74
C LYS A 147 18.96 -2.44 -4.78
N GLU A 148 19.95 -3.27 -5.11
CA GLU A 148 19.73 -4.70 -5.41
C GLU A 148 19.11 -5.49 -4.26
N GLU A 149 19.52 -5.23 -3.02
CA GLU A 149 18.98 -5.90 -1.83
C GLU A 149 17.48 -5.57 -1.62
N ASP A 150 17.13 -4.30 -1.72
CA ASP A 150 15.75 -3.85 -1.64
C ASP A 150 14.90 -4.43 -2.80
N ALA A 151 15.47 -4.48 -4.00
CA ALA A 151 14.81 -5.05 -5.18
C ALA A 151 14.47 -6.53 -4.98
N ALA A 152 15.43 -7.32 -4.51
CA ALA A 152 15.20 -8.73 -4.22
C ALA A 152 14.18 -8.93 -3.11
N PHE A 153 14.26 -8.15 -2.04
CA PHE A 153 13.34 -8.21 -0.90
C PHE A 153 11.88 -7.91 -1.31
N TYR A 154 11.65 -6.83 -2.06
CA TYR A 154 10.30 -6.47 -2.49
C TYR A 154 9.77 -7.41 -3.57
N ARG A 155 10.63 -8.01 -4.38
CA ARG A 155 10.24 -9.06 -5.34
C ARG A 155 9.70 -10.29 -4.63
N ASP A 156 10.36 -10.75 -3.59
CA ASP A 156 9.90 -11.88 -2.78
C ASP A 156 8.51 -11.61 -2.19
N ILE A 157 8.30 -10.44 -1.61
CA ILE A 157 6.99 -10.02 -1.09
C ILE A 157 5.94 -10.04 -2.21
N ALA A 158 6.25 -9.47 -3.38
CA ALA A 158 5.30 -9.38 -4.49
C ALA A 158 4.86 -10.75 -4.97
N GLU A 159 5.80 -11.68 -5.14
CA GLU A 159 5.52 -13.03 -5.61
C GLU A 159 4.71 -13.85 -4.60
N ASN A 160 5.07 -13.77 -3.32
CA ASN A 160 4.36 -14.53 -2.28
C ASN A 160 2.96 -13.96 -2.00
N ALA A 161 2.80 -12.63 -2.02
CA ALA A 161 1.48 -12.01 -1.91
C ALA A 161 0.60 -12.33 -3.13
N ALA A 162 1.18 -12.45 -4.34
CA ALA A 162 0.45 -12.90 -5.52
C ALA A 162 -0.02 -14.37 -5.37
N LYS A 163 0.84 -15.26 -4.89
CA LYS A 163 0.46 -16.65 -4.60
C LYS A 163 -0.66 -16.71 -3.55
N ALA A 164 -0.55 -15.91 -2.48
CA ALA A 164 -1.56 -15.82 -1.44
C ALA A 164 -2.92 -15.35 -1.97
N PHE A 165 -2.91 -14.41 -2.92
CA PHE A 165 -4.12 -13.88 -3.57
C PHE A 165 -4.81 -14.89 -4.48
N HIS A 166 -4.04 -15.75 -5.17
CA HIS A 166 -4.56 -16.74 -6.10
C HIS A 166 -4.97 -18.06 -5.46
N PHE A 167 -4.71 -18.25 -4.18
CA PHE A 167 -5.07 -19.44 -3.42
C PHE A 167 -6.58 -19.49 -3.14
#